data_4706c6de540e2fb1b29042ad9c2c66c7
#
_entry.id   4706c6de540e2fb1b29042ad9c2c66c7
#
_cell.length_a   1.000
_cell.length_b   1.000
_cell.length_c   1.000
_cell.angle_alpha   90.00
_cell.angle_beta   90.00
_cell.angle_gamma   90.00
#
_symmetry.space_group_name_H-M   'P 1'
#
loop_
_entity.id
_entity.type
_entity.pdbx_description
1 polymer ?
#
loop_
_entity_poly.entity_id
_entity_poly.type
_entity_poly.pdbx_seq_one_letter_code
_entity_poly.pdbx_strand_id
1 'polypeptide(L)'
;MARLRWLLPLLLFALVVGVYLLWGRALALAIIEGNGPESLQSLVESLYPRLLAERHRLDAAYLLSKADQVFWRTGFTYLLGLAGLWLWSSREAFRRKLTEPFAITLDTRPYFTLLGITMFAIGIYVLPWLGDFATYETIEGFYRPVGLLKVIFGTYPGANTLEWLWYLMGWILMVQWATCWQRVHLRYAHILLFLVFVLLQGVFFSFEKTDHRFAPLFWILLCLAVASLQKPSPTHNGQWLTLTRLALAGQYLFSGLEKLFTSGLDWAAPATLRFHLLAGQMPLGLAIADMDWLLVLMATGTLLLQLGFISQLWWPRSRWWWIGTAAAFHIGSWLLLGIGDLFSPWMFALVFFMPWERK
;
A
#
# COMPACT_ATOMS: atom_id res chain seq x y z
N MET A 1 33.19 -0.53 -21.86
CA MET A 1 32.66 0.19 -20.67
C MET A 1 31.19 -0.08 -20.36
N ALA A 2 30.25 -0.21 -21.32
CA ALA A 2 28.82 -0.44 -21.04
C ALA A 2 28.53 -1.73 -20.24
N ARG A 3 29.23 -2.83 -20.53
CA ARG A 3 29.04 -4.12 -19.80
C ARG A 3 29.50 -4.07 -18.35
N LEU A 4 30.52 -3.26 -18.02
CA LEU A 4 31.06 -3.14 -16.65
C LEU A 4 30.08 -2.47 -15.68
N ARG A 5 29.19 -1.60 -16.18
CA ARG A 5 28.20 -0.89 -15.34
C ARG A 5 27.20 -1.83 -14.66
N TRP A 6 26.94 -3.00 -15.27
CA TRP A 6 25.98 -3.99 -14.77
C TRP A 6 26.64 -5.07 -13.91
N LEU A 7 27.93 -5.27 -14.07
CA LEU A 7 28.71 -6.22 -13.26
C LEU A 7 28.79 -5.77 -11.80
N LEU A 8 29.05 -4.49 -11.55
CA LEU A 8 29.21 -3.96 -10.18
C LEU A 8 27.95 -4.17 -9.31
N PRO A 9 26.72 -3.79 -9.74
CA PRO A 9 25.52 -4.07 -8.97
C PRO A 9 25.25 -5.55 -8.74
N LEU A 10 25.56 -6.42 -9.71
CA LEU A 10 25.41 -7.87 -9.55
C LEU A 10 26.44 -8.45 -8.59
N LEU A 11 27.69 -7.97 -8.61
CA LEU A 11 28.74 -8.36 -7.66
C LEU A 11 28.39 -7.89 -6.24
N LEU A 12 27.89 -6.66 -6.09
CA LEU A 12 27.39 -6.16 -4.82
C LEU A 12 26.24 -7.01 -4.29
N PHE A 13 25.31 -7.39 -5.14
CA PHE A 13 24.23 -8.29 -4.75
C PHE A 13 24.76 -9.65 -4.28
N ALA A 14 25.66 -10.25 -5.05
CA ALA A 14 26.29 -11.53 -4.69
C ALA A 14 27.05 -11.44 -3.37
N LEU A 15 27.77 -10.31 -3.14
CA LEU A 15 28.45 -10.04 -1.88
C LEU A 15 27.47 -9.94 -0.71
N VAL A 16 26.38 -9.19 -0.86
CA VAL A 16 25.34 -9.04 0.19
C VAL A 16 24.70 -10.40 0.50
N VAL A 17 24.41 -11.22 -0.51
CA VAL A 17 23.89 -12.58 -0.32
C VAL A 17 24.92 -13.44 0.42
N GLY A 18 26.19 -13.40 0.01
CA GLY A 18 27.27 -14.12 0.68
C GLY A 18 27.42 -13.72 2.15
N VAL A 19 27.47 -12.43 2.43
CA VAL A 19 27.54 -11.89 3.81
C VAL A 19 26.32 -12.31 4.63
N TYR A 20 25.12 -12.26 4.05
CA TYR A 20 23.91 -12.68 4.75
C TYR A 20 23.95 -14.17 5.10
N LEU A 21 24.29 -15.02 4.16
CA LEU A 21 24.31 -16.47 4.37
C LEU A 21 25.41 -16.91 5.34
N LEU A 22 26.59 -16.27 5.30
CA LEU A 22 27.74 -16.64 6.13
C LEU A 22 27.66 -16.07 7.55
N TRP A 23 27.08 -14.89 7.71
CA TRP A 23 27.14 -14.16 8.97
C TRP A 23 25.82 -13.48 9.34
N GLY A 24 25.13 -12.83 8.41
CA GLY A 24 23.93 -12.01 8.68
C GLY A 24 22.78 -12.83 9.25
N ARG A 25 22.61 -14.07 8.81
CA ARG A 25 21.57 -14.97 9.31
C ARG A 25 21.80 -15.38 10.77
N ALA A 26 23.08 -15.67 11.13
CA ALA A 26 23.45 -15.96 12.51
C ALA A 26 23.29 -14.74 13.43
N LEU A 27 23.63 -13.55 12.91
CA LEU A 27 23.41 -12.27 13.60
C LEU A 27 21.90 -12.00 13.81
N ALA A 28 21.09 -12.22 12.79
CA ALA A 28 19.63 -12.07 12.91
C ALA A 28 19.06 -13.00 14.00
N LEU A 29 19.50 -14.24 14.05
CA LEU A 29 19.11 -15.19 15.10
C LEU A 29 19.54 -14.70 16.48
N ALA A 30 20.78 -14.24 16.63
CA ALA A 30 21.29 -13.69 17.90
C ALA A 30 20.49 -12.47 18.38
N ILE A 31 20.06 -11.57 17.45
CA ILE A 31 19.20 -10.44 17.78
C ILE A 31 17.81 -10.91 18.22
N ILE A 32 17.22 -11.89 17.53
CA ILE A 32 15.91 -12.46 17.85
C ILE A 32 15.93 -13.10 19.25
N GLU A 33 17.00 -13.81 19.59
CA GLU A 33 17.20 -14.45 20.89
C GLU A 33 17.60 -13.47 22.02
N GLY A 34 17.92 -12.23 21.67
CA GLY A 34 18.38 -11.21 22.63
C GLY A 34 19.86 -11.31 23.00
N ASN A 35 20.63 -12.09 22.26
CA ASN A 35 22.07 -12.32 22.46
C ASN A 35 22.95 -11.50 21.47
N GLY A 36 22.33 -10.67 20.64
CA GLY A 36 23.02 -9.84 19.65
C GLY A 36 23.70 -8.62 20.25
N PRO A 37 24.55 -7.90 19.49
CA PRO A 37 25.18 -6.66 19.92
C PRO A 37 24.16 -5.61 20.35
N GLU A 38 24.36 -4.96 21.50
CA GLU A 38 23.40 -3.98 22.07
C GLU A 38 22.98 -2.87 21.10
N SER A 39 23.94 -2.35 20.33
CA SER A 39 23.65 -1.30 19.33
C SER A 39 22.69 -1.75 18.24
N LEU A 40 22.80 -3.01 17.79
CA LEU A 40 21.90 -3.58 16.79
C LEU A 40 20.56 -3.97 17.41
N GLN A 41 20.53 -4.47 18.63
CA GLN A 41 19.28 -4.70 19.37
C GLN A 41 18.52 -3.39 19.53
N SER A 42 19.15 -2.34 20.03
CA SER A 42 18.54 -1.01 20.17
C SER A 42 18.05 -0.44 18.85
N LEU A 43 18.78 -0.66 17.74
CA LEU A 43 18.32 -0.27 16.40
C LEU A 43 17.06 -1.04 15.98
N VAL A 44 17.05 -2.36 16.16
CA VAL A 44 15.90 -3.20 15.82
C VAL A 44 14.68 -2.84 16.69
N GLU A 45 14.87 -2.62 17.98
CA GLU A 45 13.86 -2.14 18.92
C GLU A 45 13.28 -0.80 18.46
N SER A 46 14.14 0.09 17.99
CA SER A 46 13.75 1.39 17.47
C SER A 46 12.90 1.29 16.19
N LEU A 47 13.27 0.39 15.29
CA LEU A 47 12.62 0.22 13.99
C LEU A 47 11.38 -0.69 14.06
N TYR A 48 11.42 -1.72 14.90
CA TYR A 48 10.36 -2.71 15.04
C TYR A 48 10.13 -3.09 16.51
N PRO A 49 9.56 -2.20 17.32
CA PRO A 49 9.40 -2.39 18.77
C PRO A 49 8.53 -3.60 19.12
N ARG A 50 7.65 -4.05 18.21
CA ARG A 50 6.81 -5.24 18.39
C ARG A 50 7.60 -6.55 18.42
N LEU A 51 8.74 -6.63 17.73
CA LEU A 51 9.56 -7.84 17.73
C LEU A 51 9.93 -8.27 19.15
N LEU A 52 10.33 -7.34 19.99
CA LEU A 52 10.72 -7.62 21.37
C LEU A 52 9.52 -7.97 22.24
N ALA A 53 8.39 -7.29 22.05
CA ALA A 53 7.17 -7.58 22.77
C ALA A 53 6.61 -8.97 22.42
N GLU A 54 6.86 -9.48 21.22
CA GLU A 54 6.32 -10.73 20.70
C GLU A 54 7.32 -11.90 20.71
N ARG A 55 8.63 -11.65 20.89
CA ARG A 55 9.66 -12.70 20.82
C ARG A 55 9.46 -13.85 21.82
N HIS A 56 8.80 -13.59 22.94
CA HIS A 56 8.49 -14.63 23.94
C HIS A 56 7.26 -15.47 23.55
N ARG A 57 6.48 -15.03 22.54
CA ARG A 57 5.26 -15.72 22.06
C ARG A 57 5.52 -16.51 20.78
N LEU A 58 6.57 -16.14 20.03
CA LEU A 58 6.87 -16.70 18.72
C LEU A 58 8.19 -17.45 18.77
N ASP A 59 8.23 -18.62 18.15
CA ASP A 59 9.46 -19.41 18.00
C ASP A 59 10.52 -18.61 17.23
N ALA A 60 11.76 -18.67 17.72
CA ALA A 60 12.90 -18.00 17.08
C ALA A 60 13.11 -18.50 15.65
N ALA A 61 12.88 -19.78 15.37
CA ALA A 61 12.95 -20.33 14.02
C ALA A 61 11.88 -19.72 13.10
N TYR A 62 10.68 -19.47 13.60
CA TYR A 62 9.62 -18.79 12.85
C TYR A 62 10.03 -17.35 12.52
N LEU A 63 10.54 -16.57 13.49
CA LEU A 63 10.98 -15.20 13.28
C LEU A 63 12.15 -15.14 12.30
N LEU A 64 13.11 -16.07 12.40
CA LEU A 64 14.22 -16.17 11.46
C LEU A 64 13.73 -16.49 10.04
N SER A 65 12.75 -17.38 9.89
CA SER A 65 12.15 -17.66 8.59
C SER A 65 11.51 -16.40 7.95
N LYS A 66 10.93 -15.51 8.78
CA LYS A 66 10.41 -14.24 8.32
C LYS A 66 11.52 -13.26 7.91
N ALA A 67 12.63 -13.23 8.64
CA ALA A 67 13.81 -12.45 8.25
C ALA A 67 14.39 -12.95 6.92
N ASP A 68 14.56 -14.27 6.76
CA ASP A 68 14.97 -14.90 5.49
C ASP A 68 14.02 -14.52 4.36
N GLN A 69 12.71 -14.58 4.58
CA GLN A 69 11.70 -14.22 3.59
C GLN A 69 11.80 -12.76 3.15
N VAL A 70 11.97 -11.83 4.10
CA VAL A 70 12.18 -10.40 3.81
C VAL A 70 13.46 -10.20 3.00
N PHE A 71 14.55 -10.84 3.39
CA PHE A 71 15.83 -10.76 2.69
C PHE A 71 15.71 -11.21 1.22
N TRP A 72 15.14 -12.39 0.97
CA TRP A 72 15.00 -12.92 -0.38
C TRP A 72 14.02 -12.10 -1.23
N ARG A 73 12.94 -11.59 -0.65
CA ARG A 73 12.01 -10.68 -1.36
C ARG A 73 12.70 -9.39 -1.78
N THR A 74 13.48 -8.79 -0.87
CA THR A 74 14.24 -7.57 -1.17
C THR A 74 15.28 -7.85 -2.27
N GLY A 75 15.99 -8.96 -2.17
CA GLY A 75 16.96 -9.39 -3.18
C GLY A 75 16.35 -9.62 -4.55
N PHE A 76 15.20 -10.29 -4.61
CA PHE A 76 14.46 -10.50 -5.87
C PHE A 76 13.98 -9.18 -6.46
N THR A 77 13.42 -8.29 -5.64
CA THR A 77 12.98 -6.96 -6.08
C THR A 77 14.15 -6.14 -6.63
N TYR A 78 15.32 -6.22 -5.99
CA TYR A 78 16.54 -5.58 -6.47
C TYR A 78 16.95 -6.11 -7.85
N LEU A 79 16.96 -7.45 -8.04
CA LEU A 79 17.31 -8.07 -9.33
C LEU A 79 16.31 -7.69 -10.42
N LEU A 80 15.01 -7.67 -10.13
CA LEU A 80 13.98 -7.19 -11.07
C LEU A 80 14.21 -5.72 -11.43
N GLY A 81 14.55 -4.88 -10.45
CA GLY A 81 14.90 -3.48 -10.66
C GLY A 81 16.10 -3.32 -11.59
N LEU A 82 17.16 -4.10 -11.37
CA LEU A 82 18.34 -4.11 -12.26
C LEU A 82 17.99 -4.56 -13.67
N ALA A 83 17.21 -5.64 -13.82
CA ALA A 83 16.76 -6.11 -15.12
C ALA A 83 15.90 -5.04 -15.84
N GLY A 84 14.99 -4.38 -15.11
CA GLY A 84 14.19 -3.27 -15.62
C GLY A 84 15.05 -2.08 -16.07
N LEU A 85 16.04 -1.67 -15.27
CA LEU A 85 16.98 -0.61 -15.63
C LEU A 85 17.85 -1.00 -16.85
N TRP A 86 18.29 -2.24 -16.92
CA TRP A 86 19.03 -2.75 -18.07
C TRP A 86 18.17 -2.70 -19.34
N LEU A 87 16.93 -3.20 -19.30
CA LEU A 87 15.99 -3.12 -20.44
C LEU A 87 15.70 -1.67 -20.82
N TRP A 88 15.50 -0.79 -19.83
CA TRP A 88 15.30 0.65 -20.05
C TRP A 88 16.47 1.30 -20.77
N SER A 89 17.70 0.97 -20.36
CA SER A 89 18.91 1.57 -20.95
C SER A 89 19.28 0.98 -22.30
N SER A 90 18.96 -0.29 -22.57
CA SER A 90 19.40 -1.04 -23.73
C SER A 90 18.35 -1.16 -24.84
N ARG A 91 17.07 -0.97 -24.53
CA ARG A 91 15.94 -1.21 -25.45
C ARG A 91 15.03 0.01 -25.54
N GLU A 92 15.18 0.79 -26.62
CA GLU A 92 14.33 1.97 -26.86
C GLU A 92 12.84 1.63 -26.95
N ALA A 93 12.49 0.52 -27.60
CA ALA A 93 11.12 0.03 -27.70
C ALA A 93 10.51 -0.25 -26.30
N PHE A 94 11.30 -0.83 -25.39
CA PHE A 94 10.88 -1.06 -24.02
C PHE A 94 10.64 0.25 -23.27
N ARG A 95 11.60 1.18 -23.37
CA ARG A 95 11.48 2.53 -22.76
C ARG A 95 10.24 3.27 -23.26
N ARG A 96 10.04 3.31 -24.59
CA ARG A 96 8.86 3.92 -25.20
C ARG A 96 7.57 3.29 -24.70
N LYS A 97 7.51 1.95 -24.66
CA LYS A 97 6.32 1.24 -24.18
C LYS A 97 6.05 1.51 -22.70
N LEU A 98 7.10 1.53 -21.87
CA LEU A 98 6.95 1.79 -20.44
C LEU A 98 6.49 3.21 -20.14
N THR A 99 6.90 4.19 -20.95
CA THR A 99 6.51 5.61 -20.78
C THR A 99 5.18 5.97 -21.45
N GLU A 100 4.64 5.11 -22.31
CA GLU A 100 3.38 5.35 -23.03
C GLU A 100 2.22 5.79 -22.11
N PRO A 101 1.99 5.18 -20.92
CA PRO A 101 0.93 5.62 -20.01
C PRO A 101 1.09 7.05 -19.50
N PHE A 102 2.31 7.61 -19.50
CA PHE A 102 2.59 8.98 -19.05
C PHE A 102 2.38 10.05 -20.12
N ALA A 103 2.11 9.63 -21.36
CA ALA A 103 1.84 10.56 -22.47
C ALA A 103 0.39 11.04 -22.53
N ILE A 104 -0.46 10.61 -21.59
CA ILE A 104 -1.86 11.04 -21.52
C ILE A 104 -1.96 12.47 -21.03
N THR A 105 -3.03 13.15 -21.48
CA THR A 105 -3.42 14.46 -20.96
C THR A 105 -4.76 14.39 -20.25
N LEU A 106 -4.89 15.21 -19.21
CA LEU A 106 -6.12 15.29 -18.41
C LEU A 106 -6.54 16.77 -18.32
N ASP A 107 -7.70 17.07 -18.86
CA ASP A 107 -8.24 18.44 -18.80
C ASP A 107 -8.51 18.89 -17.37
N THR A 108 -8.62 20.19 -17.19
CA THR A 108 -8.88 20.83 -15.91
C THR A 108 -10.18 20.35 -15.27
N ARG A 109 -11.26 20.16 -16.03
CA ARG A 109 -12.55 19.72 -15.46
C ARG A 109 -12.49 18.31 -14.87
N PRO A 110 -12.09 17.24 -15.59
CA PRO A 110 -11.98 15.91 -14.99
C PRO A 110 -10.94 15.86 -13.87
N TYR A 111 -9.86 16.66 -13.92
CA TYR A 111 -8.91 16.75 -12.82
C TYR A 111 -9.59 17.20 -11.52
N PHE A 112 -10.33 18.32 -11.53
CA PHE A 112 -11.02 18.81 -10.34
C PHE A 112 -12.20 17.92 -9.93
N THR A 113 -12.83 17.21 -10.87
CA THR A 113 -13.84 16.19 -10.54
C THR A 113 -13.22 15.04 -9.73
N LEU A 114 -12.09 14.48 -10.17
CA LEU A 114 -11.37 13.43 -9.44
C LEU A 114 -10.91 13.91 -8.07
N LEU A 115 -10.41 15.13 -7.99
CA LEU A 115 -10.00 15.76 -6.75
C LEU A 115 -11.20 15.91 -5.79
N GLY A 116 -12.34 16.39 -6.26
CA GLY A 116 -13.57 16.51 -5.47
C GLY A 116 -14.08 15.17 -4.96
N ILE A 117 -14.06 14.13 -5.79
CA ILE A 117 -14.41 12.75 -5.39
C ILE A 117 -13.46 12.27 -4.28
N THR A 118 -12.16 12.54 -4.39
CA THR A 118 -11.17 12.17 -3.37
C THR A 118 -11.46 12.87 -2.04
N MET A 119 -11.69 14.17 -2.06
CA MET A 119 -12.02 14.94 -0.84
C MET A 119 -13.31 14.44 -0.20
N PHE A 120 -14.32 14.13 -1.01
CA PHE A 120 -15.57 13.55 -0.55
C PHE A 120 -15.35 12.18 0.10
N ALA A 121 -14.59 11.28 -0.55
CA ALA A 121 -14.28 9.95 -0.03
C ALA A 121 -13.56 10.02 1.33
N ILE A 122 -12.60 10.93 1.48
CA ILE A 122 -11.93 11.15 2.76
C ILE A 122 -12.92 11.68 3.82
N GLY A 123 -13.76 12.62 3.44
CA GLY A 123 -14.75 13.22 4.36
C GLY A 123 -15.74 12.21 4.90
N ILE A 124 -16.34 11.37 4.04
CA ILE A 124 -17.38 10.43 4.48
C ILE A 124 -16.83 9.13 5.08
N TYR A 125 -15.61 8.75 4.75
CA TYR A 125 -15.06 7.46 5.16
C TYR A 125 -13.96 7.58 6.22
N VAL A 126 -13.00 8.50 6.05
CA VAL A 126 -11.84 8.60 6.94
C VAL A 126 -12.17 9.41 8.18
N LEU A 127 -12.86 10.55 8.05
CA LEU A 127 -13.16 11.41 9.21
C LEU A 127 -13.93 10.68 10.32
N PRO A 128 -15.02 9.93 10.04
CA PRO A 128 -15.72 9.19 11.09
C PRO A 128 -14.86 8.13 11.78
N TRP A 129 -13.94 7.51 11.03
CA TRP A 129 -13.07 6.44 11.53
C TRP A 129 -11.95 6.94 12.42
N LEU A 130 -11.42 8.14 12.14
CA LEU A 130 -10.29 8.71 12.86
C LEU A 130 -10.72 9.57 14.07
N GLY A 131 -12.00 9.58 14.45
CA GLY A 131 -12.53 10.49 15.46
C GLY A 131 -12.61 9.92 16.89
N ASP A 132 -12.32 8.66 17.13
CA ASP A 132 -12.43 8.03 18.46
C ASP A 132 -11.12 8.08 19.27
N PHE A 133 -10.61 9.27 19.49
CA PHE A 133 -9.34 9.47 20.21
C PHE A 133 -9.42 9.19 21.70
N ALA A 134 -10.60 9.37 22.31
CA ALA A 134 -10.82 9.11 23.74
C ALA A 134 -10.63 7.62 24.08
N THR A 135 -11.10 6.73 23.20
CA THR A 135 -10.87 5.28 23.36
C THR A 135 -9.38 4.95 23.31
N TYR A 136 -8.62 5.55 22.39
CA TYR A 136 -7.17 5.32 22.30
C TYR A 136 -6.41 5.86 23.51
N GLU A 137 -6.89 6.92 24.17
CA GLU A 137 -6.30 7.45 25.40
C GLU A 137 -6.41 6.42 26.55
N THR A 138 -7.49 5.66 26.63
CA THR A 138 -7.66 4.61 27.66
C THR A 138 -6.68 3.45 27.49
N ILE A 139 -6.11 3.28 26.31
CA ILE A 139 -5.16 2.20 25.99
C ILE A 139 -3.76 2.74 25.60
N GLU A 140 -3.42 3.96 26.03
CA GLU A 140 -2.14 4.62 25.68
C GLU A 140 -0.91 3.77 26.00
N GLY A 141 -0.98 2.91 27.03
CA GLY A 141 0.07 1.96 27.38
C GLY A 141 0.44 0.95 26.27
N PHE A 142 -0.43 0.78 25.26
CA PHE A 142 -0.16 -0.06 24.08
C PHE A 142 0.40 0.73 22.90
N TYR A 143 0.55 2.05 23.01
CA TYR A 143 1.11 2.88 21.96
C TYR A 143 2.56 2.50 21.66
N ARG A 144 2.83 2.13 20.42
CA ARG A 144 4.15 1.70 19.94
C ARG A 144 4.43 2.39 18.60
N PRO A 145 4.90 3.66 18.66
CA PRO A 145 5.14 4.45 17.44
C PRO A 145 6.22 3.81 16.58
N VAL A 146 6.00 3.81 15.27
CA VAL A 146 6.90 3.21 14.29
C VAL A 146 7.59 4.26 13.43
N GLY A 147 8.84 4.02 13.06
CA GLY A 147 9.60 4.86 12.13
C GLY A 147 9.68 6.32 12.55
N LEU A 148 9.37 7.23 11.61
CA LEU A 148 9.45 8.67 11.81
C LEU A 148 8.46 9.18 12.88
N LEU A 149 7.35 8.47 13.09
CA LEU A 149 6.37 8.85 14.10
C LEU A 149 6.94 8.80 15.51
N LYS A 150 7.92 7.91 15.78
CA LYS A 150 8.63 7.85 17.06
C LYS A 150 9.41 9.14 17.35
N VAL A 151 9.89 9.82 16.31
CA VAL A 151 10.60 11.10 16.43
C VAL A 151 9.64 12.24 16.71
N ILE A 152 8.44 12.22 16.11
CA ILE A 152 7.43 13.28 16.24
C ILE A 152 6.60 13.09 17.51
N PHE A 153 6.14 11.86 17.75
CA PHE A 153 5.30 11.46 18.87
C PHE A 153 5.90 10.23 19.56
N GLY A 154 6.97 10.43 20.32
CA GLY A 154 7.63 9.35 21.08
C GLY A 154 6.74 8.67 22.11
N THR A 155 5.79 9.43 22.66
CA THR A 155 4.68 8.99 23.52
C THR A 155 3.36 9.29 22.85
N TYR A 156 2.26 8.73 23.35
CA TYR A 156 0.92 9.06 22.85
C TYR A 156 0.67 10.57 22.95
N PRO A 157 0.27 11.26 21.87
CA PRO A 157 0.16 12.72 21.85
C PRO A 157 -1.04 13.28 22.64
N GLY A 158 -1.91 12.41 23.18
CA GLY A 158 -3.14 12.77 23.86
C GLY A 158 -4.32 13.03 22.90
N ALA A 159 -5.53 12.75 23.39
CA ALA A 159 -6.77 12.89 22.60
C ALA A 159 -6.94 14.33 22.07
N ASN A 160 -6.72 15.34 22.90
CA ASN A 160 -6.89 16.75 22.49
C ASN A 160 -6.01 17.13 21.29
N THR A 161 -4.74 16.69 21.27
CA THR A 161 -3.83 16.98 20.14
C THR A 161 -4.34 16.34 18.86
N LEU A 162 -4.82 15.09 18.95
CA LEU A 162 -5.35 14.36 17.80
C LEU A 162 -6.67 14.95 17.30
N GLU A 163 -7.53 15.41 18.18
CA GLU A 163 -8.77 16.14 17.84
C GLU A 163 -8.46 17.42 17.05
N TRP A 164 -7.48 18.21 17.49
CA TRP A 164 -7.07 19.40 16.73
C TRP A 164 -6.54 19.06 15.33
N LEU A 165 -5.74 18.02 15.21
CA LEU A 165 -5.29 17.54 13.89
C LEU A 165 -6.45 17.04 13.02
N TRP A 166 -7.41 16.38 13.62
CA TRP A 166 -8.63 15.91 12.97
C TRP A 166 -9.52 17.09 12.50
N TYR A 167 -9.75 18.09 13.35
CA TYR A 167 -10.45 19.33 12.95
C TYR A 167 -9.71 20.03 11.82
N LEU A 168 -8.39 20.14 11.91
CA LEU A 168 -7.56 20.73 10.86
C LEU A 168 -7.74 19.98 9.54
N MET A 169 -7.73 18.64 9.55
CA MET A 169 -7.98 17.82 8.39
C MET A 169 -9.37 18.10 7.80
N GLY A 170 -10.40 18.16 8.64
CA GLY A 170 -11.76 18.47 8.23
C GLY A 170 -11.88 19.86 7.56
N TRP A 171 -11.25 20.87 8.14
CA TRP A 171 -11.20 22.22 7.56
C TRP A 171 -10.49 22.24 6.20
N ILE A 172 -9.35 21.59 6.08
CA ILE A 172 -8.61 21.50 4.81
C ILE A 172 -9.48 20.79 3.75
N LEU A 173 -10.17 19.71 4.11
CA LEU A 173 -11.07 18.99 3.21
C LEU A 173 -12.22 19.87 2.73
N MET A 174 -12.89 20.59 3.63
CA MET A 174 -13.98 21.49 3.27
C MET A 174 -13.53 22.60 2.32
N VAL A 175 -12.40 23.25 2.63
CA VAL A 175 -11.84 24.31 1.78
C VAL A 175 -11.46 23.76 0.40
N GLN A 176 -10.78 22.61 0.36
CA GLN A 176 -10.41 21.98 -0.91
C GLN A 176 -11.63 21.55 -1.72
N TRP A 177 -12.61 20.94 -1.07
CA TRP A 177 -13.85 20.53 -1.74
C TRP A 177 -14.58 21.72 -2.34
N ALA A 178 -14.72 22.83 -1.60
CA ALA A 178 -15.32 24.08 -2.11
C ALA A 178 -14.52 24.66 -3.29
N THR A 179 -13.19 24.63 -3.22
CA THR A 179 -12.34 25.19 -4.28
C THR A 179 -12.29 24.29 -5.52
N CYS A 180 -12.56 22.99 -5.41
CA CYS A 180 -12.71 22.10 -6.57
C CYS A 180 -13.86 22.56 -7.49
N TRP A 181 -14.97 23.05 -6.95
CA TRP A 181 -16.09 23.59 -7.71
C TRP A 181 -15.70 24.87 -8.48
N GLN A 182 -14.86 25.69 -7.87
CA GLN A 182 -14.34 26.93 -8.48
C GLN A 182 -13.10 26.66 -9.37
N ARG A 183 -12.63 25.42 -9.44
CA ARG A 183 -11.41 25.00 -10.14
C ARG A 183 -10.15 25.77 -9.70
N VAL A 184 -10.10 26.10 -8.41
CA VAL A 184 -8.95 26.74 -7.80
C VAL A 184 -8.01 25.69 -7.21
N HIS A 185 -6.73 25.76 -7.58
CA HIS A 185 -5.70 24.84 -7.11
C HIS A 185 -5.01 25.37 -5.87
N LEU A 186 -5.18 24.67 -4.74
CA LEU A 186 -4.60 25.01 -3.45
C LEU A 186 -3.37 24.13 -3.17
N ARG A 187 -2.24 24.51 -3.77
CA ARG A 187 -0.98 23.75 -3.72
C ARG A 187 -0.60 23.28 -2.32
N TYR A 188 -0.50 24.18 -1.35
CA TYR A 188 -0.05 23.85 0.00
C TYR A 188 -1.08 23.09 0.81
N ALA A 189 -2.37 23.25 0.50
CA ALA A 189 -3.42 22.53 1.17
C ALA A 189 -3.38 21.03 0.86
N HIS A 190 -2.96 20.62 -0.36
CA HIS A 190 -2.79 19.21 -0.70
C HIS A 190 -1.63 18.56 0.07
N ILE A 191 -0.51 19.29 0.21
CA ILE A 191 0.65 18.82 0.98
C ILE A 191 0.26 18.71 2.46
N LEU A 192 -0.37 19.74 3.00
CA LEU A 192 -0.79 19.74 4.41
C LEU A 192 -1.81 18.63 4.70
N LEU A 193 -2.78 18.42 3.81
CA LEU A 193 -3.75 17.32 3.94
C LEU A 193 -3.04 15.97 4.01
N PHE A 194 -2.09 15.72 3.12
CA PHE A 194 -1.32 14.49 3.13
C PHE A 194 -0.55 14.31 4.46
N LEU A 195 0.13 15.34 4.93
CA LEU A 195 0.89 15.29 6.17
C LEU A 195 0.00 15.01 7.38
N VAL A 196 -1.12 15.73 7.52
CA VAL A 196 -2.07 15.52 8.62
C VAL A 196 -2.70 14.12 8.55
N PHE A 197 -3.08 13.65 7.36
CA PHE A 197 -3.59 12.31 7.16
C PHE A 197 -2.59 11.24 7.59
N VAL A 198 -1.30 11.38 7.19
CA VAL A 198 -0.24 10.43 7.55
C VAL A 198 0.03 10.43 9.06
N LEU A 199 0.03 11.59 9.71
CA LEU A 199 0.22 11.68 11.15
C LEU A 199 -0.91 10.99 11.91
N LEU A 200 -2.16 11.29 11.59
CA LEU A 200 -3.32 10.67 12.22
C LEU A 200 -3.33 9.15 11.99
N GLN A 201 -3.18 8.71 10.73
CA GLN A 201 -3.16 7.29 10.42
C GLN A 201 -1.98 6.56 11.07
N GLY A 202 -0.82 7.21 11.16
CA GLY A 202 0.36 6.66 11.82
C GLY A 202 0.14 6.44 13.31
N VAL A 203 -0.57 7.34 14.00
CA VAL A 203 -0.94 7.16 15.42
C VAL A 203 -1.81 5.91 15.58
N PHE A 204 -2.83 5.72 14.73
CA PHE A 204 -3.66 4.51 14.78
C PHE A 204 -2.85 3.24 14.55
N PHE A 205 -1.95 3.23 13.56
CA PHE A 205 -1.07 2.09 13.29
C PHE A 205 -0.08 1.79 14.42
N SER A 206 0.10 2.73 15.34
CA SER A 206 0.96 2.54 16.52
C SER A 206 0.31 1.71 17.62
N PHE A 207 -1.02 1.52 17.58
CA PHE A 207 -1.75 0.65 18.50
C PHE A 207 -2.02 -0.73 17.92
N GLU A 208 -2.23 -0.81 16.60
CA GLU A 208 -2.75 -1.99 15.94
C GLU A 208 -1.84 -2.46 14.80
N LYS A 209 -2.22 -3.58 14.20
CA LYS A 209 -1.64 -4.02 12.93
C LYS A 209 -1.99 -2.98 11.84
N THR A 210 -1.02 -2.65 11.02
CA THR A 210 -1.22 -1.79 9.85
C THR A 210 -2.37 -2.29 8.99
N ASP A 211 -3.44 -1.53 8.93
CA ASP A 211 -4.61 -1.85 8.11
C ASP A 211 -4.41 -1.29 6.69
N HIS A 212 -4.61 -2.15 5.69
CA HIS A 212 -4.52 -1.76 4.28
C HIS A 212 -5.76 -1.00 3.78
N ARG A 213 -6.78 -0.80 4.64
CA ARG A 213 -8.04 -0.15 4.29
C ARG A 213 -7.83 1.23 3.69
N PHE A 214 -6.96 2.03 4.29
CA PHE A 214 -6.68 3.40 3.84
C PHE A 214 -5.52 3.52 2.86
N ALA A 215 -4.88 2.42 2.49
CA ALA A 215 -3.74 2.44 1.57
C ALA A 215 -4.03 3.14 0.23
N PRO A 216 -5.22 2.98 -0.42
CA PRO A 216 -5.52 3.71 -1.63
C PRO A 216 -5.49 5.23 -1.44
N LEU A 217 -6.07 5.73 -0.35
CA LEU A 217 -6.10 7.18 -0.06
C LEU A 217 -4.71 7.73 0.24
N PHE A 218 -3.88 6.97 0.96
CA PHE A 218 -2.49 7.33 1.17
C PHE A 218 -1.76 7.57 -0.16
N TRP A 219 -1.87 6.65 -1.11
CA TRP A 219 -1.20 6.77 -2.40
C TRP A 219 -1.78 7.89 -3.27
N ILE A 220 -3.10 8.05 -3.27
CA ILE A 220 -3.76 9.14 -3.98
C ILE A 220 -3.28 10.49 -3.43
N LEU A 221 -3.28 10.67 -2.11
CA LEU A 221 -2.84 11.90 -1.46
C LEU A 221 -1.34 12.16 -1.63
N LEU A 222 -0.51 11.13 -1.57
CA LEU A 222 0.92 11.25 -1.85
C LEU A 222 1.16 11.73 -3.29
N CYS A 223 0.55 11.07 -4.26
CA CYS A 223 0.68 11.46 -5.67
C CYS A 223 0.16 12.89 -5.90
N LEU A 224 -0.93 13.28 -5.24
CA LEU A 224 -1.48 14.62 -5.29
C LEU A 224 -0.55 15.66 -4.67
N ALA A 225 0.02 15.37 -3.49
CA ALA A 225 0.97 16.26 -2.81
C ALA A 225 2.21 16.50 -3.69
N VAL A 226 2.76 15.45 -4.30
CA VAL A 226 3.90 15.55 -5.23
C VAL A 226 3.52 16.34 -6.49
N ALA A 227 2.38 16.04 -7.10
CA ALA A 227 1.91 16.75 -8.30
C ALA A 227 1.66 18.23 -8.02
N SER A 228 1.21 18.60 -6.83
CA SER A 228 0.93 19.97 -6.43
C SER A 228 2.16 20.87 -6.34
N LEU A 229 3.37 20.29 -6.34
CA LEU A 229 4.61 21.05 -6.42
C LEU A 229 4.76 21.81 -7.76
N GLN A 230 4.00 21.42 -8.77
CA GLN A 230 3.97 22.05 -10.08
C GLN A 230 2.60 22.72 -10.34
N LYS A 231 2.58 23.70 -11.25
CA LYS A 231 1.31 24.32 -11.65
C LYS A 231 0.49 23.33 -12.48
N PRO A 232 -0.84 23.26 -12.26
CA PRO A 232 -1.72 22.41 -13.06
C PRO A 232 -1.62 22.75 -14.56
N SER A 233 -1.47 21.71 -15.36
CA SER A 233 -1.56 21.77 -16.82
C SER A 233 -2.13 20.43 -17.30
N PRO A 234 -2.72 20.33 -18.50
CA PRO A 234 -3.25 19.08 -19.00
C PRO A 234 -2.23 17.93 -18.95
N THR A 235 -0.97 18.20 -19.25
CA THR A 235 0.12 17.21 -19.20
C THR A 235 0.43 16.79 -17.76
N HIS A 236 0.62 17.73 -16.82
CA HIS A 236 0.89 17.41 -15.42
C HIS A 236 -0.28 16.70 -14.76
N ASN A 237 -1.51 17.11 -15.06
CA ASN A 237 -2.71 16.42 -14.59
C ASN A 237 -2.77 14.98 -15.10
N GLY A 238 -2.40 14.73 -16.36
CA GLY A 238 -2.28 13.39 -16.94
C GLY A 238 -1.20 12.56 -16.27
N GLN A 239 -0.03 13.15 -16.00
CA GLN A 239 1.05 12.48 -15.26
C GLN A 239 0.62 12.12 -13.83
N TRP A 240 -0.04 13.02 -13.11
CA TRP A 240 -0.62 12.73 -11.80
C TRP A 240 -1.60 11.55 -11.85
N LEU A 241 -2.52 11.54 -12.81
CA LEU A 241 -3.47 10.45 -12.98
C LEU A 241 -2.76 9.12 -13.24
N THR A 242 -1.73 9.13 -14.08
CA THR A 242 -0.94 7.93 -14.39
C THR A 242 -0.17 7.44 -13.17
N LEU A 243 0.49 8.32 -12.41
CA LEU A 243 1.19 7.97 -11.17
C LEU A 243 0.22 7.38 -10.14
N THR A 244 -0.95 7.99 -9.98
CA THR A 244 -1.99 7.48 -9.08
C THR A 244 -2.46 6.08 -9.49
N ARG A 245 -2.75 5.88 -10.78
CA ARG A 245 -3.11 4.56 -11.33
C ARG A 245 -2.00 3.54 -11.11
N LEU A 246 -0.75 3.91 -11.35
CA LEU A 246 0.40 3.03 -11.15
C LEU A 246 0.56 2.64 -9.69
N ALA A 247 0.44 3.57 -8.77
CA ALA A 247 0.52 3.32 -7.34
C ALA A 247 -0.61 2.39 -6.86
N LEU A 248 -1.85 2.66 -7.28
CA LEU A 248 -3.01 1.84 -6.94
C LEU A 248 -2.95 0.44 -7.56
N ALA A 249 -2.59 0.32 -8.84
CA ALA A 249 -2.42 -0.97 -9.50
C ALA A 249 -1.22 -1.75 -8.93
N GLY A 250 -0.18 -1.05 -8.51
CA GLY A 250 0.97 -1.61 -7.81
C GLY A 250 0.58 -2.31 -6.50
N GLN A 251 -0.40 -1.78 -5.76
CA GLN A 251 -0.90 -2.44 -4.54
C GLN A 251 -1.48 -3.83 -4.84
N TYR A 252 -2.28 -3.95 -5.92
CA TYR A 252 -2.78 -5.25 -6.35
C TYR A 252 -1.62 -6.17 -6.74
N LEU A 253 -0.70 -5.69 -7.57
CA LEU A 253 0.45 -6.47 -8.03
C LEU A 253 1.29 -6.98 -6.85
N PHE A 254 1.67 -6.11 -5.91
CA PHE A 254 2.47 -6.48 -4.75
C PHE A 254 1.72 -7.45 -3.83
N SER A 255 0.41 -7.28 -3.66
CA SER A 255 -0.41 -8.22 -2.89
C SER A 255 -0.45 -9.61 -3.54
N GLY A 256 -0.56 -9.70 -4.87
CA GLY A 256 -0.50 -10.96 -5.61
C GLY A 256 0.89 -11.61 -5.54
N LEU A 257 1.95 -10.82 -5.74
CA LEU A 257 3.33 -11.30 -5.61
C LEU A 257 3.64 -11.79 -4.20
N GLU A 258 3.17 -11.10 -3.17
CA GLU A 258 3.35 -11.53 -1.78
C GLU A 258 2.76 -12.91 -1.54
N LYS A 259 1.55 -13.18 -2.04
CA LYS A 259 0.89 -14.48 -1.93
C LYS A 259 1.72 -15.57 -2.61
N LEU A 260 2.18 -15.30 -3.84
CA LEU A 260 3.02 -16.24 -4.57
C LEU A 260 4.37 -16.49 -3.88
N PHE A 261 5.02 -15.46 -3.33
CA PHE A 261 6.30 -15.64 -2.65
C PHE A 261 6.17 -16.27 -1.26
N THR A 262 5.00 -16.15 -0.63
CA THR A 262 4.78 -16.71 0.71
C THR A 262 4.34 -18.17 0.66
N SER A 263 3.44 -18.51 -0.25
CA SER A 263 2.74 -19.80 -0.28
C SER A 263 2.79 -20.46 -1.66
N GLY A 264 3.40 -19.83 -2.66
CA GLY A 264 3.37 -20.34 -4.02
C GLY A 264 1.94 -20.46 -4.56
N LEU A 265 1.73 -21.49 -5.37
CA LEU A 265 0.40 -21.81 -5.90
C LEU A 265 -0.52 -22.42 -4.83
N ASP A 266 0.04 -22.92 -3.72
CA ASP A 266 -0.74 -23.47 -2.60
C ASP A 266 -1.64 -22.40 -1.94
N TRP A 267 -1.35 -21.12 -2.20
CA TRP A 267 -2.26 -20.04 -1.77
C TRP A 267 -3.66 -20.19 -2.39
N ALA A 268 -3.77 -20.76 -3.58
CA ALA A 268 -5.03 -21.04 -4.25
C ALA A 268 -5.73 -22.33 -3.74
N ALA A 269 -5.13 -23.06 -2.79
CA ALA A 269 -5.77 -24.23 -2.19
C ALA A 269 -7.06 -23.84 -1.43
N PRO A 270 -8.08 -24.72 -1.40
CA PRO A 270 -9.37 -24.43 -0.74
C PRO A 270 -9.21 -24.03 0.72
N ALA A 271 -8.25 -24.64 1.44
CA ALA A 271 -8.02 -24.42 2.85
C ALA A 271 -7.73 -22.95 3.20
N THR A 272 -7.01 -22.21 2.33
CA THR A 272 -6.69 -20.81 2.55
C THR A 272 -7.94 -19.95 2.62
N LEU A 273 -8.80 -20.04 1.61
CA LEU A 273 -10.01 -19.21 1.57
C LEU A 273 -11.05 -19.71 2.59
N ARG A 274 -11.18 -21.01 2.78
CA ARG A 274 -12.04 -21.62 3.82
C ARG A 274 -11.72 -21.05 5.19
N PHE A 275 -10.45 -20.99 5.58
CA PHE A 275 -10.03 -20.40 6.85
C PHE A 275 -10.57 -18.97 7.02
N HIS A 276 -10.45 -18.13 5.99
CA HIS A 276 -10.93 -16.76 6.04
C HIS A 276 -12.48 -16.67 6.09
N LEU A 277 -13.19 -17.54 5.37
CA LEU A 277 -14.65 -17.60 5.41
C LEU A 277 -15.16 -18.01 6.81
N LEU A 278 -14.54 -19.02 7.40
CA LEU A 278 -14.88 -19.48 8.75
C LEU A 278 -14.52 -18.41 9.81
N ALA A 279 -13.40 -17.70 9.65
CA ALA A 279 -12.99 -16.63 10.54
C ALA A 279 -13.92 -15.38 10.41
N GLY A 280 -14.38 -15.06 9.22
CA GLY A 280 -15.26 -13.91 8.94
C GLY A 280 -16.70 -14.10 9.41
N GLN A 281 -17.15 -15.34 9.62
CA GLN A 281 -18.49 -15.70 10.13
C GLN A 281 -19.67 -15.08 9.34
N MET A 282 -19.44 -14.70 8.08
CA MET A 282 -20.49 -14.14 7.24
C MET A 282 -21.43 -15.24 6.73
N PRO A 283 -22.77 -15.07 6.76
CA PRO A 283 -23.72 -16.13 6.36
C PRO A 283 -23.46 -16.70 4.96
N LEU A 284 -23.22 -15.83 3.96
CA LEU A 284 -22.89 -16.27 2.61
C LEU A 284 -21.53 -16.98 2.53
N GLY A 285 -20.55 -16.51 3.31
CA GLY A 285 -19.25 -17.17 3.41
C GLY A 285 -19.35 -18.57 3.97
N LEU A 286 -20.09 -18.73 5.04
CA LEU A 286 -20.34 -20.05 5.67
C LEU A 286 -21.07 -21.02 4.72
N ALA A 287 -22.04 -20.51 3.94
CA ALA A 287 -22.79 -21.33 2.98
C ALA A 287 -21.94 -21.94 1.86
N ILE A 288 -20.80 -21.32 1.51
CA ILE A 288 -19.92 -21.80 0.45
C ILE A 288 -18.62 -22.42 0.97
N ALA A 289 -18.37 -22.40 2.28
CA ALA A 289 -17.10 -22.81 2.87
C ALA A 289 -16.68 -24.26 2.53
N ASP A 290 -17.63 -25.14 2.26
CA ASP A 290 -17.38 -26.55 1.93
C ASP A 290 -17.36 -26.83 0.41
N MET A 291 -17.48 -25.80 -0.44
CA MET A 291 -17.45 -25.91 -1.90
C MET A 291 -16.02 -25.77 -2.45
N ASP A 292 -15.17 -26.78 -2.32
CA ASP A 292 -13.75 -26.75 -2.68
C ASP A 292 -13.47 -26.18 -4.08
N TRP A 293 -14.20 -26.64 -5.09
CA TRP A 293 -14.03 -26.16 -6.46
C TRP A 293 -14.26 -24.65 -6.59
N LEU A 294 -15.27 -24.11 -5.87
CA LEU A 294 -15.57 -22.68 -5.87
C LEU A 294 -14.48 -21.90 -5.16
N LEU A 295 -13.97 -22.42 -4.03
CA LEU A 295 -12.87 -21.78 -3.29
C LEU A 295 -11.60 -21.70 -4.13
N VAL A 296 -11.24 -22.77 -4.86
CA VAL A 296 -10.11 -22.77 -5.80
C VAL A 296 -10.32 -21.74 -6.90
N LEU A 297 -11.51 -21.69 -7.49
CA LEU A 297 -11.85 -20.72 -8.55
C LEU A 297 -11.70 -19.28 -8.05
N MET A 298 -12.25 -18.98 -6.87
CA MET A 298 -12.20 -17.64 -6.25
C MET A 298 -10.78 -17.25 -5.87
N ALA A 299 -10.00 -18.16 -5.27
CA ALA A 299 -8.61 -17.90 -4.91
C ALA A 299 -7.74 -17.67 -6.15
N THR A 300 -7.89 -18.52 -7.17
CA THR A 300 -7.18 -18.36 -8.47
C THR A 300 -7.58 -17.04 -9.13
N GLY A 301 -8.88 -16.72 -9.17
CA GLY A 301 -9.39 -15.45 -9.69
C GLY A 301 -8.80 -14.24 -8.96
N THR A 302 -8.64 -14.33 -7.64
CA THR A 302 -7.99 -13.29 -6.84
C THR A 302 -6.53 -13.09 -7.24
N LEU A 303 -5.75 -14.17 -7.42
CA LEU A 303 -4.36 -14.07 -7.86
C LEU A 303 -4.27 -13.48 -9.27
N LEU A 304 -5.11 -13.94 -10.20
CA LEU A 304 -5.13 -13.41 -11.57
C LEU A 304 -5.50 -11.92 -11.60
N LEU A 305 -6.50 -11.49 -10.82
CA LEU A 305 -6.83 -10.09 -10.66
C LEU A 305 -5.64 -9.30 -10.13
N GLN A 306 -5.04 -9.74 -9.03
CA GLN A 306 -3.99 -9.01 -8.37
C GLN A 306 -2.73 -8.87 -9.24
N LEU A 307 -2.33 -9.91 -9.93
CA LEU A 307 -1.17 -9.88 -10.83
C LEU A 307 -1.47 -9.14 -12.14
N GLY A 308 -2.68 -9.29 -12.67
CA GLY A 308 -3.07 -8.79 -13.99
C GLY A 308 -3.57 -7.35 -14.01
N PHE A 309 -4.09 -6.82 -12.88
CA PHE A 309 -4.75 -5.51 -12.82
C PHE A 309 -3.87 -4.37 -13.35
N ILE A 310 -2.57 -4.43 -13.13
CA ILE A 310 -1.62 -3.41 -13.62
C ILE A 310 -1.57 -3.32 -15.14
N SER A 311 -1.92 -4.40 -15.85
CA SER A 311 -1.85 -4.48 -17.31
C SER A 311 -2.72 -3.44 -18.02
N GLN A 312 -3.81 -2.97 -17.40
CA GLN A 312 -4.70 -1.96 -17.95
C GLN A 312 -4.03 -0.60 -18.24
N LEU A 313 -2.86 -0.35 -17.63
CA LEU A 313 -2.11 0.87 -17.92
C LEU A 313 -1.60 0.88 -19.37
N TRP A 314 -1.26 -0.28 -19.93
CA TRP A 314 -0.76 -0.45 -21.30
C TRP A 314 -1.81 -0.95 -22.28
N TRP A 315 -2.91 -1.56 -21.78
CA TRP A 315 -4.03 -2.03 -22.58
C TRP A 315 -5.34 -1.36 -22.14
N PRO A 316 -5.58 -0.09 -22.52
CA PRO A 316 -6.77 0.66 -22.09
C PRO A 316 -8.11 0.00 -22.48
N ARG A 317 -8.11 -0.85 -23.52
CA ARG A 317 -9.33 -1.59 -23.95
C ARG A 317 -9.81 -2.59 -22.92
N SER A 318 -8.92 -3.17 -22.10
CA SER A 318 -9.27 -4.12 -21.03
C SER A 318 -9.71 -3.44 -19.73
N ARG A 319 -9.65 -2.13 -19.66
CA ARG A 319 -9.85 -1.34 -18.43
C ARG A 319 -11.19 -1.62 -17.75
N TRP A 320 -12.28 -1.58 -18.49
CA TRP A 320 -13.61 -1.84 -17.93
C TRP A 320 -13.75 -3.26 -17.38
N TRP A 321 -13.13 -4.22 -18.03
CA TRP A 321 -13.09 -5.60 -17.54
C TRP A 321 -12.35 -5.68 -16.19
N TRP A 322 -11.19 -5.01 -16.07
CA TRP A 322 -10.43 -4.98 -14.82
C TRP A 322 -11.15 -4.22 -13.70
N ILE A 323 -11.79 -3.09 -14.01
CA ILE A 323 -12.60 -2.33 -13.04
C ILE A 323 -13.74 -3.21 -12.53
N GLY A 324 -14.49 -3.87 -13.43
CA GLY A 324 -15.61 -4.75 -13.06
C GLY A 324 -15.15 -5.93 -12.20
N THR A 325 -14.03 -6.56 -12.54
CA THR A 325 -13.46 -7.68 -11.78
C THR A 325 -12.98 -7.22 -10.40
N ALA A 326 -12.33 -6.06 -10.29
CA ALA A 326 -11.90 -5.51 -9.02
C ALA A 326 -13.10 -5.10 -8.13
N ALA A 327 -14.13 -4.49 -8.71
CA ALA A 327 -15.38 -4.20 -7.99
C ALA A 327 -16.03 -5.48 -7.47
N ALA A 328 -16.15 -6.51 -8.29
CA ALA A 328 -16.68 -7.81 -7.89
C ALA A 328 -15.84 -8.46 -6.77
N PHE A 329 -14.52 -8.35 -6.84
CA PHE A 329 -13.61 -8.82 -5.79
C PHE A 329 -13.87 -8.10 -4.45
N HIS A 330 -13.98 -6.77 -4.44
CA HIS A 330 -14.22 -6.02 -3.19
C HIS A 330 -15.63 -6.26 -2.64
N ILE A 331 -16.65 -6.31 -3.49
CA ILE A 331 -18.02 -6.67 -3.09
C ILE A 331 -18.05 -8.09 -2.53
N GLY A 332 -17.39 -9.03 -3.20
CA GLY A 332 -17.27 -10.42 -2.73
C GLY A 332 -16.55 -10.51 -1.39
N SER A 333 -15.46 -9.78 -1.20
CA SER A 333 -14.73 -9.71 0.08
C SER A 333 -15.59 -9.18 1.21
N TRP A 334 -16.41 -8.17 0.93
CA TRP A 334 -17.38 -7.65 1.91
C TRP A 334 -18.46 -8.67 2.25
N LEU A 335 -19.13 -9.24 1.25
CA LEU A 335 -20.26 -10.15 1.44
C LEU A 335 -19.86 -11.49 2.06
N LEU A 336 -18.67 -12.00 1.71
CA LEU A 336 -18.23 -13.35 2.09
C LEU A 336 -17.30 -13.35 3.30
N LEU A 337 -16.50 -12.30 3.49
CA LEU A 337 -15.47 -12.25 4.53
C LEU A 337 -15.74 -11.15 5.57
N GLY A 338 -16.73 -10.26 5.34
CA GLY A 338 -16.95 -9.09 6.18
C GLY A 338 -15.82 -8.05 6.09
N ILE A 339 -15.00 -8.10 5.03
CA ILE A 339 -13.86 -7.20 4.84
C ILE A 339 -14.24 -6.03 3.94
N GLY A 340 -14.16 -4.80 4.47
CA GLY A 340 -14.53 -3.59 3.75
C GLY A 340 -16.04 -3.37 3.72
N ASP A 341 -16.47 -2.52 2.78
CA ASP A 341 -17.85 -2.20 2.47
C ASP A 341 -17.96 -1.62 1.05
N LEU A 342 -19.20 -1.31 0.60
CA LEU A 342 -19.46 -0.73 -0.73
C LEU A 342 -18.84 0.67 -0.92
N PHE A 343 -18.58 1.38 0.15
CA PHE A 343 -18.01 2.73 0.13
C PHE A 343 -16.55 2.74 0.56
N SER A 344 -15.90 1.57 0.61
CA SER A 344 -14.49 1.47 1.01
C SER A 344 -13.58 2.32 0.13
N PRO A 345 -12.44 2.80 0.64
CA PRO A 345 -11.45 3.53 -0.14
C PRO A 345 -11.00 2.79 -1.42
N TRP A 346 -11.02 1.47 -1.41
CA TRP A 346 -10.70 0.65 -2.57
C TRP A 346 -11.75 0.77 -3.68
N MET A 347 -13.04 0.84 -3.33
CA MET A 347 -14.10 1.05 -4.32
C MET A 347 -14.01 2.46 -4.92
N PHE A 348 -13.75 3.49 -4.11
CA PHE A 348 -13.49 4.84 -4.60
C PHE A 348 -12.28 4.91 -5.52
N ALA A 349 -11.22 4.18 -5.20
CA ALA A 349 -10.00 4.16 -5.99
C ALA A 349 -10.23 3.68 -7.43
N LEU A 350 -11.25 2.84 -7.69
CA LEU A 350 -11.57 2.37 -9.04
C LEU A 350 -11.99 3.51 -9.97
N VAL A 351 -12.50 4.63 -9.44
CA VAL A 351 -12.85 5.82 -10.24
C VAL A 351 -11.65 6.37 -10.98
N PHE A 352 -10.43 6.27 -10.42
CA PHE A 352 -9.22 6.73 -11.09
C PHE A 352 -8.91 5.96 -12.38
N PHE A 353 -9.41 4.74 -12.51
CA PHE A 353 -9.20 3.90 -13.69
C PHE A 353 -10.24 4.13 -14.80
N MET A 354 -11.27 4.95 -14.57
CA MET A 354 -12.20 5.34 -15.61
C MET A 354 -11.49 6.16 -16.71
N PRO A 355 -11.98 6.21 -17.95
CA PRO A 355 -11.36 6.90 -19.07
C PRO A 355 -11.57 8.41 -19.00
N TRP A 356 -10.85 9.09 -18.12
CA TRP A 356 -10.90 10.53 -17.91
C TRP A 356 -10.07 11.33 -18.91
N GLU A 357 -9.06 10.68 -19.52
CA GLU A 357 -8.14 11.26 -20.46
C GLU A 357 -8.80 11.52 -21.82
N ARG A 358 -8.40 12.60 -22.50
CA ARG A 358 -8.66 12.74 -23.93
C ARG A 358 -7.78 11.76 -24.71
N LYS A 359 -8.38 11.13 -25.71
CA LYS A 359 -7.67 10.34 -26.71
C LYS A 359 -7.05 11.27 -27.74
#